data_b1cf258550932fb76561202e2d122ef9
#
_entry.id   b1cf258550932fb76561202e2d122ef9
#
_cell.length_a   1.000
_cell.length_b   1.000
_cell.length_c   1.000
_cell.angle_alpha   90.00
_cell.angle_beta   90.00
_cell.angle_gamma   90.00
#
_symmetry.space_group_name_H-M   'P 1'
#
loop_
_entity.id
_entity.type
_entity.pdbx_description
1 polymer ?
#
loop_
_entity_poly.entity_id
_entity_poly.type
_entity_poly.pdbx_seq_one_letter_code
_entity_poly.pdbx_strand_id
1 'polypeptide(L)'
;MPAKLRYVNAEWKGRDETPRIGSRETRRANTSFQDAVMHDARPRLAAGDVSLERNGFTLSENHSRVVNFHDLDEVAAVYYPEMGELIRRVTGAKLTVMRSHLIRTETPIDFNDGYSRFVHCDYSMARQDEMAAELLARDGITPQDNWRYAWFNTWQPFDHQVQNNPLAVIDWQSLPMDDVIGYFYTGRGNDSLVAAPVHNPDHEWWYFPLMETREVLITTQLDQRPGRPDYCPHTSFDVPNSEGTLPRRSIEARLLAVFEVDA
;
A
#
# COMPACT_ATOMS: atom_id res chain seq x y z
N MET A 1 15.22 -0.88 14.31
CA MET A 1 14.32 -0.67 15.47
C MET A 1 13.41 -1.89 15.60
N PRO A 2 13.28 -2.54 16.79
CA PRO A 2 12.38 -3.67 16.98
C PRO A 2 10.90 -3.22 16.91
N ALA A 3 10.06 -4.06 16.36
CA ALA A 3 8.61 -3.88 16.31
C ALA A 3 7.88 -5.22 16.36
N LYS A 4 6.59 -5.19 16.68
CA LYS A 4 5.72 -6.36 16.59
C LYS A 4 4.68 -6.11 15.51
N LEU A 5 4.69 -6.95 14.49
CA LEU A 5 3.78 -6.86 13.36
C LEU A 5 2.81 -8.03 13.35
N ARG A 6 1.58 -7.76 12.93
CA ARG A 6 0.55 -8.79 12.85
C ARG A 6 0.52 -9.37 11.44
N TYR A 7 0.84 -10.64 11.33
CA TYR A 7 0.83 -11.41 10.09
C TYR A 7 -0.32 -12.41 10.04
N VAL A 8 -0.68 -12.86 8.86
CA VAL A 8 -1.47 -14.09 8.68
C VAL A 8 -0.70 -15.26 9.29
N ASN A 9 -1.41 -16.18 9.95
CA ASN A 9 -0.79 -17.36 10.54
C ASN A 9 -0.17 -18.25 9.45
N ALA A 10 1.04 -18.74 9.71
CA ALA A 10 1.80 -19.56 8.75
C ALA A 10 1.09 -20.86 8.33
N GLU A 11 0.19 -21.37 9.17
CA GLU A 11 -0.61 -22.58 8.89
C GLU A 11 -1.55 -22.43 7.69
N TRP A 12 -1.81 -21.19 7.23
CA TRP A 12 -2.60 -20.95 6.03
C TRP A 12 -1.83 -21.17 4.74
N LYS A 13 -0.49 -21.20 4.80
CA LYS A 13 0.35 -21.51 3.64
C LYS A 13 0.16 -23.00 3.26
N GLY A 14 -0.23 -23.23 2.03
CA GLY A 14 -0.44 -24.57 1.50
C GLY A 14 -1.78 -25.23 1.85
N ARG A 15 -2.75 -24.48 2.42
CA ARG A 15 -4.14 -24.92 2.53
C ARG A 15 -4.94 -24.62 1.27
N ASP A 16 -5.87 -25.51 0.93
CA ASP A 16 -6.84 -25.27 -0.15
C ASP A 16 -7.88 -24.21 0.22
N GLU A 17 -8.09 -23.98 1.52
CA GLU A 17 -9.04 -23.02 2.04
C GLU A 17 -8.42 -21.63 2.13
N THR A 18 -9.21 -20.59 1.83
CA THR A 18 -8.81 -19.20 1.92
C THR A 18 -9.33 -18.55 3.22
N PRO A 19 -8.46 -18.00 4.10
CA PRO A 19 -8.90 -17.42 5.36
C PRO A 19 -9.77 -16.18 5.15
N ARG A 20 -10.72 -15.96 6.07
CA ARG A 20 -11.60 -14.79 6.11
C ARG A 20 -11.21 -13.90 7.29
N ILE A 21 -10.94 -12.63 7.02
CA ILE A 21 -10.50 -11.66 8.02
C ILE A 21 -11.32 -10.37 7.86
N GLY A 22 -12.25 -10.12 8.78
CA GLY A 22 -13.15 -8.95 8.67
C GLY A 22 -13.76 -8.52 10.01
N SER A 23 -13.43 -9.22 11.09
CA SER A 23 -13.85 -8.88 12.44
C SER A 23 -12.70 -9.03 13.43
N ARG A 24 -12.86 -8.57 14.67
CA ARG A 24 -11.89 -8.80 15.74
C ARG A 24 -11.68 -10.30 16.02
N GLU A 25 -12.74 -11.08 15.92
CA GLU A 25 -12.69 -12.53 16.13
C GLU A 25 -11.88 -13.21 15.03
N THR A 26 -12.25 -13.04 13.77
CA THR A 26 -11.57 -13.66 12.63
C THR A 26 -10.11 -13.19 12.51
N ARG A 27 -9.82 -11.93 12.84
CA ARG A 27 -8.44 -11.43 12.91
C ARG A 27 -7.63 -12.15 13.99
N ARG A 28 -8.20 -12.36 15.20
CA ARG A 28 -7.51 -13.08 16.27
C ARG A 28 -7.27 -14.54 15.95
N ALA A 29 -8.24 -15.19 15.30
CA ALA A 29 -8.14 -16.59 14.93
C ALA A 29 -7.10 -16.83 13.81
N ASN A 30 -7.01 -15.94 12.84
CA ASN A 30 -6.25 -16.15 11.60
C ASN A 30 -4.92 -15.40 11.54
N THR A 31 -4.57 -14.62 12.58
CA THR A 31 -3.36 -13.79 12.59
C THR A 31 -2.67 -13.81 13.94
N SER A 32 -1.35 -13.64 13.93
CA SER A 32 -0.51 -13.56 15.13
C SER A 32 0.51 -12.43 15.03
N PHE A 33 1.02 -11.99 16.18
CA PHE A 33 2.12 -11.05 16.24
C PHE A 33 3.45 -11.77 16.06
N GLN A 34 4.30 -11.17 15.23
CA GLN A 34 5.65 -11.62 14.97
C GLN A 34 6.63 -10.48 15.26
N ASP A 35 7.82 -10.82 15.71
CA ASP A 35 8.89 -9.85 15.90
C ASP A 35 9.49 -9.48 14.53
N ALA A 36 9.76 -8.19 14.33
CA ALA A 36 10.37 -7.66 13.12
C ALA A 36 11.36 -6.53 13.47
N VAL A 37 12.27 -6.26 12.55
CA VAL A 37 13.21 -5.15 12.65
C VAL A 37 12.90 -4.12 11.58
N MET A 38 12.57 -2.89 12.01
CA MET A 38 12.30 -1.77 11.12
C MET A 38 13.59 -1.04 10.77
N HIS A 39 13.91 -0.92 9.51
CA HIS A 39 15.07 -0.21 8.97
C HIS A 39 14.68 1.17 8.46
N ASP A 40 15.55 2.16 8.67
CA ASP A 40 15.42 3.49 8.07
C ASP A 40 15.80 3.43 6.59
N ALA A 41 14.86 3.75 5.70
CA ALA A 41 15.08 3.73 4.26
C ALA A 41 15.75 5.01 3.71
N ARG A 42 15.85 6.09 4.50
CA ARG A 42 16.42 7.37 4.02
C ARG A 42 17.87 7.27 3.55
N PRO A 43 18.78 6.56 4.25
CA PRO A 43 20.15 6.40 3.76
C PRO A 43 20.23 5.62 2.43
N ARG A 44 19.42 4.57 2.26
CA ARG A 44 19.37 3.81 1.01
C ARG A 44 18.78 4.64 -0.15
N LEU A 45 17.74 5.44 0.13
CA LEU A 45 17.17 6.35 -0.86
C LEU A 45 18.22 7.38 -1.31
N ALA A 46 18.94 7.98 -0.39
CA ALA A 46 19.98 8.96 -0.69
C ALA A 46 21.15 8.35 -1.49
N ALA A 47 21.43 7.05 -1.31
CA ALA A 47 22.43 6.31 -2.08
C ALA A 47 21.94 5.86 -3.47
N GLY A 48 20.64 6.04 -3.79
CA GLY A 48 20.03 5.55 -5.03
C GLY A 48 19.72 4.04 -5.02
N ASP A 49 19.68 3.44 -3.85
CA ASP A 49 19.46 2.00 -3.66
C ASP A 49 18.00 1.62 -3.46
N VAL A 50 17.08 2.58 -3.55
CA VAL A 50 15.63 2.36 -3.45
C VAL A 50 14.95 2.82 -4.73
N SER A 51 14.17 1.92 -5.35
CA SER A 51 13.34 2.25 -6.51
C SER A 51 12.11 1.35 -6.60
N LEU A 52 11.06 1.82 -7.28
CA LEU A 52 9.86 1.01 -7.55
C LEU A 52 10.21 -0.28 -8.31
N GLU A 53 11.17 -0.19 -9.21
CA GLU A 53 11.58 -1.31 -10.08
C GLU A 53 12.26 -2.46 -9.33
N ARG A 54 12.97 -2.14 -8.25
CA ARG A 54 13.76 -3.14 -7.49
C ARG A 54 13.09 -3.55 -6.19
N ASN A 55 12.57 -2.58 -5.47
CA ASN A 55 12.15 -2.77 -4.10
C ASN A 55 10.62 -2.77 -3.94
N GLY A 56 9.89 -2.30 -4.96
CA GLY A 56 8.45 -2.15 -4.91
C GLY A 56 7.99 -0.88 -4.20
N PHE A 57 8.91 -0.01 -3.76
CA PHE A 57 8.58 1.26 -3.12
C PHE A 57 9.62 2.34 -3.41
N THR A 58 9.22 3.58 -3.27
CA THR A 58 10.12 4.76 -3.32
C THR A 58 9.48 5.94 -2.59
N LEU A 59 10.27 6.97 -2.31
CA LEU A 59 9.80 8.24 -1.77
C LEU A 59 9.91 9.33 -2.84
N SER A 60 8.88 10.14 -2.99
CA SER A 60 8.86 11.30 -3.89
C SER A 60 8.30 12.52 -3.17
N GLU A 61 8.27 13.65 -3.84
CA GLU A 61 7.71 14.89 -3.28
C GLU A 61 6.46 15.33 -4.05
N ASN A 62 5.47 15.82 -3.28
CA ASN A 62 4.28 16.49 -3.78
C ASN A 62 3.86 17.60 -2.81
N HIS A 63 3.83 18.82 -3.29
CA HIS A 63 3.25 19.96 -2.56
C HIS A 63 1.78 20.08 -2.91
N SER A 64 0.93 19.32 -2.19
CA SER A 64 -0.50 19.33 -2.47
C SER A 64 -1.10 20.73 -2.24
N ARG A 65 -2.03 21.09 -3.12
CA ARG A 65 -2.84 22.30 -3.03
C ARG A 65 -4.16 22.09 -2.31
N VAL A 66 -4.43 20.87 -1.81
CA VAL A 66 -5.60 20.57 -0.98
C VAL A 66 -5.51 21.36 0.32
N VAL A 67 -6.54 22.10 0.63
CA VAL A 67 -6.66 22.88 1.87
C VAL A 67 -7.31 22.04 2.98
N ASN A 68 -8.29 21.22 2.63
CA ASN A 68 -9.00 20.37 3.57
C ASN A 68 -9.09 18.93 3.08
N PHE A 69 -8.24 18.04 3.58
CA PHE A 69 -8.25 16.62 3.20
C PHE A 69 -9.52 15.86 3.64
N HIS A 70 -10.37 16.44 4.49
CA HIS A 70 -11.66 15.86 4.83
C HIS A 70 -12.79 16.28 3.87
N ASP A 71 -12.56 17.22 2.97
CA ASP A 71 -13.45 17.57 1.88
C ASP A 71 -13.19 16.64 0.69
N LEU A 72 -14.09 15.65 0.50
CA LEU A 72 -13.92 14.61 -0.52
C LEU A 72 -14.00 15.18 -1.94
N ASP A 73 -14.74 16.25 -2.17
CA ASP A 73 -14.87 16.91 -3.46
C ASP A 73 -13.56 17.66 -3.80
N GLU A 74 -12.99 18.35 -2.81
CA GLU A 74 -11.69 19.00 -2.99
C GLU A 74 -10.57 17.97 -3.23
N VAL A 75 -10.56 16.87 -2.48
CA VAL A 75 -9.60 15.78 -2.71
C VAL A 75 -9.74 15.21 -4.12
N ALA A 76 -10.95 14.98 -4.60
CA ALA A 76 -11.16 14.49 -5.94
C ALA A 76 -10.74 15.50 -7.03
N ALA A 77 -11.01 16.77 -6.81
CA ALA A 77 -10.72 17.83 -7.78
C ALA A 77 -9.23 18.21 -7.84
N VAL A 78 -8.50 18.09 -6.71
CA VAL A 78 -7.13 18.59 -6.58
C VAL A 78 -6.12 17.45 -6.42
N TYR A 79 -6.31 16.60 -5.40
CA TYR A 79 -5.34 15.56 -5.07
C TYR A 79 -5.26 14.43 -6.11
N TYR A 80 -6.38 14.05 -6.72
CA TYR A 80 -6.39 13.00 -7.74
C TYR A 80 -5.54 13.35 -8.95
N PRO A 81 -5.69 14.54 -9.57
CA PRO A 81 -4.80 14.97 -10.64
C PRO A 81 -3.32 15.03 -10.22
N GLU A 82 -3.03 15.51 -8.99
CA GLU A 82 -1.67 15.57 -8.47
C GLU A 82 -1.03 14.18 -8.37
N MET A 83 -1.74 13.20 -7.82
CA MET A 83 -1.24 11.83 -7.71
C MET A 83 -1.12 11.14 -9.05
N GLY A 84 -2.05 11.38 -9.96
CA GLY A 84 -1.98 10.89 -11.34
C GLY A 84 -0.73 11.39 -12.05
N GLU A 85 -0.43 12.67 -11.93
CA GLU A 85 0.77 13.28 -12.53
C GLU A 85 2.06 12.78 -11.84
N LEU A 86 2.06 12.65 -10.51
CA LEU A 86 3.17 12.11 -9.76
C LEU A 86 3.52 10.70 -10.23
N ILE A 87 2.55 9.80 -10.34
CA ILE A 87 2.76 8.44 -10.82
C ILE A 87 3.27 8.42 -12.26
N ARG A 88 2.70 9.22 -13.18
CA ARG A 88 3.21 9.31 -14.55
C ARG A 88 4.66 9.77 -14.58
N ARG A 89 5.01 10.79 -13.80
CA ARG A 89 6.38 11.33 -13.74
C ARG A 89 7.38 10.30 -13.22
N VAL A 90 7.00 9.54 -12.19
CA VAL A 90 7.91 8.58 -11.52
C VAL A 90 8.03 7.28 -12.31
N THR A 91 6.96 6.83 -12.97
CA THR A 91 6.90 5.50 -13.59
C THR A 91 7.00 5.51 -15.11
N GLY A 92 6.80 6.65 -15.75
CA GLY A 92 6.68 6.76 -17.20
C GLY A 92 5.33 6.22 -17.74
N ALA A 93 4.32 6.05 -16.92
CA ALA A 93 3.00 5.58 -17.36
C ALA A 93 2.39 6.54 -18.37
N LYS A 94 1.77 5.99 -19.42
CA LYS A 94 1.02 6.74 -20.43
C LYS A 94 -0.22 7.41 -19.85
N LEU A 95 -0.92 6.68 -19.00
CA LEU A 95 -2.19 7.08 -18.41
C LEU A 95 -2.25 6.58 -16.96
N THR A 96 -2.93 7.35 -16.12
CA THR A 96 -3.29 6.93 -14.76
C THR A 96 -4.78 7.12 -14.54
N VAL A 97 -5.39 6.17 -13.83
CA VAL A 97 -6.82 6.20 -13.49
C VAL A 97 -6.95 6.05 -11.98
N MET A 98 -7.59 7.02 -11.35
CA MET A 98 -7.83 6.96 -9.90
C MET A 98 -8.91 5.92 -9.58
N ARG A 99 -8.62 5.04 -8.64
CA ARG A 99 -9.60 4.09 -8.11
C ARG A 99 -10.36 4.68 -6.93
N SER A 100 -9.64 5.08 -5.90
CA SER A 100 -10.19 5.58 -4.64
C SER A 100 -9.10 6.20 -3.78
N HIS A 101 -9.51 6.79 -2.66
CA HIS A 101 -8.59 7.17 -1.59
C HIS A 101 -9.12 6.71 -0.22
N LEU A 102 -8.24 6.70 0.76
CA LEU A 102 -8.53 6.47 2.17
C LEU A 102 -7.84 7.52 3.02
N ILE A 103 -8.60 8.16 3.89
CA ILE A 103 -8.06 9.05 4.91
C ILE A 103 -7.92 8.26 6.20
N ARG A 104 -6.75 8.35 6.81
CA ARG A 104 -6.43 7.70 8.08
C ARG A 104 -6.07 8.74 9.11
N THR A 105 -6.84 8.75 10.18
CA THR A 105 -6.66 9.63 11.33
C THR A 105 -6.69 8.80 12.62
N GLU A 106 -6.69 9.47 13.76
CA GLU A 106 -6.81 8.87 15.10
C GLU A 106 -8.17 8.22 15.35
N THR A 107 -9.19 8.55 14.56
CA THR A 107 -10.53 8.00 14.75
C THR A 107 -10.59 6.55 14.32
N PRO A 108 -10.92 5.60 15.20
CA PRO A 108 -11.07 4.19 14.84
C PRO A 108 -12.19 3.99 13.82
N ILE A 109 -11.94 3.15 12.83
CA ILE A 109 -12.93 2.75 11.85
C ILE A 109 -13.10 1.24 11.96
N ASP A 110 -14.31 0.77 12.32
CA ASP A 110 -14.67 -0.64 12.40
C ASP A 110 -13.77 -1.42 13.39
N PHE A 111 -13.27 -2.62 13.03
CA PHE A 111 -12.36 -3.41 13.84
C PHE A 111 -10.90 -2.96 13.76
N ASN A 112 -10.60 -2.00 12.87
CA ASN A 112 -9.29 -1.37 12.75
C ASN A 112 -9.23 -0.14 13.65
N ASP A 113 -8.10 0.00 14.33
CA ASP A 113 -7.81 1.22 15.09
C ASP A 113 -7.44 2.30 14.08
N GLY A 114 -8.17 3.14 13.57
CA GLY A 114 -7.87 4.21 12.59
C GLY A 114 -6.68 3.97 11.61
N TYR A 115 -5.73 3.13 12.03
CA TYR A 115 -4.53 2.72 11.28
C TYR A 115 -4.55 1.21 10.99
N SER A 116 -4.16 0.81 9.78
CA SER A 116 -4.05 -0.60 9.44
C SER A 116 -2.82 -1.22 10.10
N ARG A 117 -3.01 -2.10 11.08
CA ARG A 117 -1.95 -2.77 11.84
C ARG A 117 -1.86 -4.27 11.54
N PHE A 118 -2.18 -4.62 10.32
CA PHE A 118 -2.13 -5.99 9.80
C PHE A 118 -1.34 -5.96 8.50
N VAL A 119 -0.33 -6.82 8.38
CA VAL A 119 0.50 -6.92 7.18
C VAL A 119 -0.35 -7.44 6.03
N HIS A 120 -0.50 -6.65 4.98
CA HIS A 120 -1.36 -6.97 3.84
C HIS A 120 -0.86 -6.36 2.54
N CYS A 121 -1.41 -6.87 1.45
CA CYS A 121 -1.42 -6.25 0.14
C CYS A 121 -2.87 -5.87 -0.18
N ASP A 122 -3.08 -4.73 -0.82
CA ASP A 122 -4.44 -4.23 -1.07
C ASP A 122 -5.18 -4.99 -2.16
N TYR A 123 -4.48 -5.78 -2.96
CA TYR A 123 -5.03 -6.48 -4.12
C TYR A 123 -4.58 -7.93 -4.16
N SER A 124 -5.28 -8.73 -4.95
CA SER A 124 -4.88 -10.06 -5.36
C SER A 124 -4.57 -10.07 -6.85
N MET A 125 -3.48 -10.72 -7.22
CA MET A 125 -3.07 -10.93 -8.62
C MET A 125 -4.17 -11.62 -9.45
N ALA A 126 -4.94 -12.50 -8.80
CA ALA A 126 -6.05 -13.22 -9.43
C ALA A 126 -7.17 -12.30 -9.95
N ARG A 127 -7.24 -11.04 -9.50
CA ARG A 127 -8.28 -10.08 -9.87
C ARG A 127 -7.78 -8.89 -10.69
N GLN A 128 -6.48 -8.85 -11.02
CA GLN A 128 -5.87 -7.64 -11.58
C GLN A 128 -6.50 -7.20 -12.92
N ASP A 129 -6.80 -8.15 -13.81
CA ASP A 129 -7.37 -7.86 -15.12
C ASP A 129 -8.84 -7.41 -15.01
N GLU A 130 -9.63 -8.10 -14.17
CA GLU A 130 -11.00 -7.74 -13.86
C GLU A 130 -11.08 -6.31 -13.30
N MET A 131 -10.26 -6.01 -12.30
CA MET A 131 -10.23 -4.68 -11.68
C MET A 131 -9.80 -3.58 -12.67
N ALA A 132 -8.85 -3.86 -13.57
CA ALA A 132 -8.44 -2.93 -14.59
C ALA A 132 -9.57 -2.68 -15.60
N ALA A 133 -10.23 -3.73 -16.07
CA ALA A 133 -11.35 -3.63 -16.98
C ALA A 133 -12.53 -2.84 -16.39
N GLU A 134 -12.90 -3.12 -15.12
CA GLU A 134 -13.95 -2.39 -14.41
C GLU A 134 -13.63 -0.89 -14.29
N LEU A 135 -12.38 -0.57 -13.93
CA LEU A 135 -11.97 0.80 -13.70
C LEU A 135 -11.89 1.61 -15.00
N LEU A 136 -11.36 1.03 -16.08
CA LEU A 136 -11.31 1.65 -17.39
C LEU A 136 -12.70 1.87 -17.96
N ALA A 137 -13.59 0.88 -17.82
CA ALA A 137 -14.98 0.98 -18.26
C ALA A 137 -15.75 2.09 -17.50
N ARG A 138 -15.53 2.23 -16.20
CA ARG A 138 -16.12 3.31 -15.38
C ARG A 138 -15.79 4.68 -15.96
N ASP A 139 -14.57 4.87 -16.42
CA ASP A 139 -14.08 6.15 -16.94
C ASP A 139 -14.22 6.27 -18.47
N GLY A 140 -14.90 5.32 -19.14
CA GLY A 140 -15.15 5.34 -20.57
C GLY A 140 -13.89 5.14 -21.43
N ILE A 141 -12.86 4.50 -20.87
CA ILE A 141 -11.57 4.28 -21.54
C ILE A 141 -11.58 2.90 -22.20
N THR A 142 -11.34 2.85 -23.50
CA THR A 142 -11.25 1.61 -24.26
C THR A 142 -9.85 1.01 -24.14
N PRO A 143 -9.68 -0.21 -23.58
CA PRO A 143 -8.39 -0.89 -23.52
C PRO A 143 -7.79 -1.13 -24.92
N GLN A 144 -6.46 -1.22 -24.98
CA GLN A 144 -5.72 -1.60 -26.18
C GLN A 144 -4.89 -2.86 -25.92
N ASP A 145 -4.68 -3.69 -26.92
CA ASP A 145 -4.01 -5.00 -26.79
C ASP A 145 -2.55 -4.89 -26.32
N ASN A 146 -1.89 -3.78 -26.65
CA ASN A 146 -0.51 -3.50 -26.25
C ASN A 146 -0.39 -2.80 -24.90
N TRP A 147 -1.47 -2.71 -24.11
CA TRP A 147 -1.40 -2.14 -22.79
C TRP A 147 -1.00 -3.18 -21.75
N ARG A 148 -0.23 -2.71 -20.76
CA ARG A 148 0.07 -3.43 -19.51
C ARG A 148 -0.30 -2.54 -18.34
N TYR A 149 -0.73 -3.17 -17.27
CA TYR A 149 -1.29 -2.50 -16.11
C TYR A 149 -0.39 -2.68 -14.90
N ALA A 150 -0.27 -1.61 -14.11
CA ALA A 150 0.28 -1.68 -12.78
C ALA A 150 -0.61 -0.89 -11.81
N TRP A 151 -0.65 -1.35 -10.59
CA TRP A 151 -1.40 -0.71 -9.51
C TRP A 151 -0.43 -0.13 -8.51
N PHE A 152 -0.62 1.16 -8.20
CA PHE A 152 0.20 1.87 -7.23
C PHE A 152 -0.66 2.47 -6.14
N ASN A 153 -0.13 2.50 -4.92
CA ASN A 153 -0.63 3.35 -3.87
C ASN A 153 0.35 4.49 -3.64
N THR A 154 -0.19 5.68 -3.42
CA THR A 154 0.54 6.82 -2.89
C THR A 154 0.06 7.07 -1.47
N TRP A 155 0.99 7.24 -0.55
CA TRP A 155 0.69 7.51 0.84
C TRP A 155 1.40 8.79 1.27
N GLN A 156 0.63 9.79 1.72
CA GLN A 156 1.12 11.12 2.08
C GLN A 156 0.55 11.56 3.43
N PRO A 157 1.39 12.01 4.37
CA PRO A 157 0.89 12.67 5.57
C PRO A 157 0.33 14.05 5.23
N PHE A 158 -0.64 14.51 6.05
CA PHE A 158 -1.15 15.86 5.96
C PHE A 158 -1.24 16.50 7.35
N ASP A 159 -1.46 17.81 7.43
CA ASP A 159 -1.47 18.67 8.62
C ASP A 159 -0.10 18.78 9.31
N HIS A 160 0.58 17.66 9.56
CA HIS A 160 1.88 17.65 10.25
C HIS A 160 2.70 16.40 9.91
N GLN A 161 3.96 16.45 10.26
CA GLN A 161 4.93 15.36 10.13
C GLN A 161 4.49 14.10 10.89
N VAL A 162 4.82 12.93 10.34
CA VAL A 162 4.55 11.63 10.98
C VAL A 162 5.49 11.40 12.16
N GLN A 163 4.95 11.38 13.35
CA GLN A 163 5.69 11.12 14.59
C GLN A 163 5.42 9.72 15.16
N ASN A 164 4.26 9.15 14.82
CA ASN A 164 3.84 7.83 15.26
C ASN A 164 3.06 7.11 14.17
N ASN A 165 2.92 5.79 14.30
CA ASN A 165 2.21 4.93 13.34
C ASN A 165 2.64 5.14 11.88
N PRO A 166 3.95 5.26 11.55
CA PRO A 166 4.38 5.35 10.16
C PRO A 166 3.98 4.11 9.38
N LEU A 167 3.95 4.22 8.06
CA LEU A 167 3.79 3.06 7.19
C LEU A 167 5.13 2.40 6.98
N ALA A 168 5.19 1.09 7.21
CA ALA A 168 6.33 0.24 6.88
C ALA A 168 5.98 -0.67 5.70
N VAL A 169 6.98 -1.00 4.90
CA VAL A 169 6.88 -1.80 3.68
C VAL A 169 7.92 -2.93 3.70
N ILE A 170 7.61 -4.06 3.08
CA ILE A 170 8.59 -5.12 2.82
C ILE A 170 9.32 -4.79 1.51
N ASP A 171 10.65 -4.88 1.52
CA ASP A 171 11.44 -4.88 0.30
C ASP A 171 11.10 -6.13 -0.52
N TRP A 172 10.63 -5.94 -1.76
CA TRP A 172 10.26 -7.03 -2.65
C TRP A 172 11.40 -8.04 -2.87
N GLN A 173 12.65 -7.60 -2.83
CA GLN A 173 13.81 -8.48 -2.96
C GLN A 173 13.93 -9.50 -1.82
N SER A 174 13.29 -9.23 -0.68
CA SER A 174 13.22 -10.12 0.49
C SER A 174 11.88 -10.87 0.61
N LEU A 175 10.99 -10.73 -0.37
CA LEU A 175 9.65 -11.34 -0.36
C LEU A 175 9.58 -12.55 -1.29
N PRO A 176 9.73 -13.79 -0.80
CA PRO A 176 9.40 -14.96 -1.60
C PRO A 176 7.92 -14.96 -1.96
N MET A 177 7.59 -15.13 -3.25
CA MET A 177 6.20 -15.13 -3.69
C MET A 177 5.36 -16.26 -3.07
N ASP A 178 5.99 -17.37 -2.71
CA ASP A 178 5.35 -18.47 -1.99
C ASP A 178 4.89 -18.10 -0.57
N ASP A 179 5.37 -17.01 -0.01
CA ASP A 179 4.91 -16.50 1.27
C ASP A 179 3.61 -15.70 1.15
N VAL A 180 3.25 -15.25 -0.06
CA VAL A 180 2.06 -14.45 -0.30
C VAL A 180 0.86 -15.35 -0.57
N ILE A 181 -0.16 -15.26 0.29
CA ILE A 181 -1.40 -16.02 0.18
C ILE A 181 -2.60 -15.11 -0.04
N GLY A 182 -3.62 -15.62 -0.69
CA GLY A 182 -4.92 -14.95 -0.77
C GLY A 182 -5.66 -15.00 0.58
N TYR A 183 -6.41 -13.94 0.90
CA TYR A 183 -7.40 -13.96 1.97
C TYR A 183 -8.62 -13.12 1.58
N PHE A 184 -9.80 -13.45 2.13
CA PHE A 184 -10.98 -12.62 1.96
C PHE A 184 -11.05 -11.56 3.07
N TYR A 185 -10.96 -10.29 2.67
CA TYR A 185 -11.31 -9.18 3.55
C TYR A 185 -12.83 -9.02 3.60
N THR A 186 -13.42 -9.21 4.77
CA THR A 186 -14.88 -9.23 4.96
C THR A 186 -15.39 -8.05 5.80
N GLY A 187 -14.54 -7.08 6.13
CA GLY A 187 -14.81 -6.01 7.09
C GLY A 187 -15.77 -4.92 6.62
N ARG A 188 -16.23 -4.94 5.35
CA ARG A 188 -17.15 -3.93 4.80
C ARG A 188 -18.41 -4.54 4.19
N GLY A 189 -18.77 -5.73 4.65
CA GLY A 189 -19.99 -6.40 4.18
C GLY A 189 -19.87 -7.10 2.81
N ASN A 190 -18.76 -6.90 2.10
CA ASN A 190 -18.47 -7.58 0.85
C ASN A 190 -17.15 -8.34 0.98
N ASP A 191 -17.14 -9.56 0.49
CA ASP A 191 -15.93 -10.36 0.42
C ASP A 191 -15.02 -9.83 -0.69
N SER A 192 -13.88 -9.28 -0.31
CA SER A 192 -12.85 -8.83 -1.26
C SER A 192 -11.65 -9.74 -1.18
N LEU A 193 -11.31 -10.42 -2.27
CA LEU A 193 -10.09 -11.21 -2.36
C LEU A 193 -8.89 -10.27 -2.48
N VAL A 194 -8.01 -10.35 -1.51
CA VAL A 194 -6.77 -9.57 -1.40
C VAL A 194 -5.63 -10.52 -1.01
N ALA A 195 -4.42 -10.03 -0.82
CA ALA A 195 -3.29 -10.88 -0.46
C ALA A 195 -2.60 -10.41 0.81
N ALA A 196 -1.90 -11.34 1.46
CA ALA A 196 -1.03 -11.03 2.60
C ALA A 196 0.10 -12.05 2.67
N PRO A 197 1.30 -11.66 3.09
CA PRO A 197 2.36 -12.62 3.36
C PRO A 197 2.13 -13.32 4.70
N VAL A 198 2.52 -14.59 4.78
CA VAL A 198 2.83 -15.23 6.05
C VAL A 198 4.19 -14.73 6.55
N HIS A 199 4.45 -14.87 7.85
CA HIS A 199 5.72 -14.43 8.40
C HIS A 199 6.89 -15.25 7.87
N ASN A 200 7.94 -14.54 7.44
CA ASN A 200 9.26 -15.08 7.16
C ASN A 200 10.30 -14.19 7.87
N PRO A 201 11.26 -14.76 8.62
CA PRO A 201 12.29 -13.98 9.32
C PRO A 201 13.22 -13.22 8.35
N ASP A 202 13.27 -13.62 7.09
CA ASP A 202 14.10 -12.98 6.06
C ASP A 202 13.42 -11.77 5.40
N HIS A 203 12.17 -11.47 5.74
CA HIS A 203 11.51 -10.25 5.28
C HIS A 203 12.22 -9.01 5.81
N GLU A 204 12.70 -8.16 4.91
CA GLU A 204 13.31 -6.88 5.25
C GLU A 204 12.26 -5.77 5.27
N TRP A 205 12.06 -5.19 6.48
CA TRP A 205 11.11 -4.12 6.70
C TRP A 205 11.76 -2.76 6.67
N TRP A 206 11.21 -1.87 5.86
CA TRP A 206 11.69 -0.51 5.67
C TRP A 206 10.59 0.52 5.93
N TYR A 207 10.99 1.69 6.42
CA TYR A 207 10.10 2.84 6.57
C TYR A 207 10.88 4.14 6.42
N PHE A 208 10.19 5.24 6.19
CA PHE A 208 10.78 6.57 6.17
C PHE A 208 10.44 7.29 7.48
N PRO A 209 11.41 7.47 8.40
CA PRO A 209 11.17 8.19 9.65
C PRO A 209 10.76 9.63 9.40
N LEU A 210 9.85 10.12 10.23
CA LEU A 210 9.45 11.52 10.28
C LEU A 210 9.07 12.09 8.90
N MET A 211 8.28 11.34 8.12
CA MET A 211 7.80 11.82 6.82
C MET A 211 7.07 13.15 6.97
N GLU A 212 7.51 14.12 6.16
CA GLU A 212 6.91 15.44 6.08
C GLU A 212 5.69 15.46 5.17
N THR A 213 4.83 16.47 5.33
CA THR A 213 3.58 16.59 4.54
C THR A 213 3.79 16.72 3.03
N ARG A 214 4.98 17.07 2.58
CA ARG A 214 5.37 17.10 1.15
C ARG A 214 5.89 15.76 0.64
N GLU A 215 6.17 14.78 1.51
CA GLU A 215 6.75 13.51 1.11
C GLU A 215 5.65 12.48 0.83
N VAL A 216 5.78 11.78 -0.29
CA VAL A 216 4.85 10.76 -0.74
C VAL A 216 5.58 9.43 -0.86
N LEU A 217 5.20 8.46 -0.04
CA LEU A 217 5.59 7.07 -0.23
C LEU A 217 4.76 6.47 -1.35
N ILE A 218 5.42 5.94 -2.38
CA ILE A 218 4.79 5.24 -3.49
C ILE A 218 5.11 3.77 -3.36
N THR A 219 4.11 2.92 -3.46
CA THR A 219 4.25 1.46 -3.39
C THR A 219 3.61 0.78 -4.60
N THR A 220 4.29 -0.23 -5.13
CA THR A 220 3.72 -1.11 -6.15
C THR A 220 2.79 -2.10 -5.48
N GLN A 221 1.57 -2.20 -5.97
CA GLN A 221 0.61 -3.18 -5.45
C GLN A 221 0.44 -4.38 -6.38
N LEU A 222 0.49 -4.17 -7.67
CA LEU A 222 0.55 -5.19 -8.72
C LEU A 222 1.25 -4.59 -9.94
N ASP A 223 2.04 -5.37 -10.67
CA ASP A 223 2.63 -4.92 -11.95
C ASP A 223 2.69 -6.09 -12.95
N GLN A 224 2.02 -5.93 -14.08
CA GLN A 224 2.01 -6.94 -15.15
C GLN A 224 3.28 -6.95 -16.00
N ARG A 225 4.14 -5.97 -15.83
CA ARG A 225 5.37 -5.88 -16.63
C ARG A 225 6.41 -6.86 -16.10
N PRO A 226 7.03 -7.66 -16.97
CA PRO A 226 8.00 -8.68 -16.55
C PRO A 226 9.15 -8.09 -15.74
N GLY A 227 9.55 -8.80 -14.68
CA GLY A 227 10.69 -8.43 -13.84
C GLY A 227 10.43 -7.23 -12.90
N ARG A 228 9.19 -6.84 -12.72
CA ARG A 228 8.76 -5.80 -11.78
C ARG A 228 8.24 -6.43 -10.48
N PRO A 229 8.29 -5.69 -9.37
CA PRO A 229 7.70 -6.15 -8.12
C PRO A 229 6.20 -6.40 -8.26
N ASP A 230 5.77 -7.61 -7.86
CA ASP A 230 4.36 -8.01 -7.91
C ASP A 230 3.57 -7.49 -6.71
N TYR A 231 4.25 -7.28 -5.56
CA TYR A 231 3.65 -6.81 -4.32
C TYR A 231 4.60 -5.95 -3.51
N CYS A 232 4.03 -5.04 -2.74
CA CYS A 232 4.71 -4.34 -1.66
C CYS A 232 3.83 -4.43 -0.39
N PRO A 233 3.92 -5.54 0.37
CA PRO A 233 3.17 -5.68 1.60
C PRO A 233 3.52 -4.58 2.59
N HIS A 234 2.52 -4.09 3.29
CA HIS A 234 2.68 -2.96 4.17
C HIS A 234 1.79 -3.04 5.41
N THR A 235 2.17 -2.28 6.42
CA THR A 235 1.41 -2.11 7.66
C THR A 235 1.85 -0.86 8.38
N SER A 236 1.02 -0.30 9.26
CA SER A 236 1.51 0.65 10.24
C SER A 236 2.00 -0.07 11.50
N PHE A 237 2.89 0.58 12.24
CA PHE A 237 3.44 0.05 13.49
C PHE A 237 3.63 1.16 14.53
N ASP A 238 3.76 0.76 15.81
CA ASP A 238 4.03 1.70 16.89
C ASP A 238 5.52 2.03 16.95
N VAL A 239 5.82 3.32 16.97
CA VAL A 239 7.19 3.80 17.23
C VAL A 239 7.41 3.79 18.75
N PRO A 240 8.47 3.15 19.26
CA PRO A 240 8.78 3.19 20.68
C PRO A 240 8.95 4.61 21.20
N ASN A 241 8.50 4.87 22.42
CA ASN A 241 8.58 6.17 23.08
C ASN A 241 7.88 7.33 22.34
N SER A 242 6.84 7.02 21.59
CA SER A 242 6.01 8.02 20.89
C SER A 242 4.82 8.52 21.72
N GLU A 243 4.82 8.29 23.01
CA GLU A 243 3.78 8.79 23.91
C GLU A 243 3.76 10.33 23.90
N GLY A 244 2.56 10.90 23.76
CA GLY A 244 2.37 12.35 23.70
C GLY A 244 2.70 13.01 22.35
N THR A 245 3.07 12.23 21.33
CA THR A 245 3.21 12.74 19.95
C THR A 245 1.85 12.97 19.29
N LEU A 246 1.86 13.79 18.25
CA LEU A 246 0.65 14.04 17.45
C LEU A 246 0.18 12.74 16.77
N PRO A 247 -1.13 12.48 16.73
CA PRO A 247 -1.66 11.33 16.02
C PRO A 247 -1.41 11.49 14.52
N ARG A 248 -1.09 10.39 13.84
CA ARG A 248 -0.87 10.40 12.39
C ARG A 248 -2.14 10.79 11.64
N ARG A 249 -1.99 11.69 10.67
CA ARG A 249 -2.99 12.01 9.65
C ARG A 249 -2.40 11.79 8.28
N SER A 250 -3.03 10.97 7.47
CA SER A 250 -2.50 10.58 6.16
C SER A 250 -3.62 10.26 5.18
N ILE A 251 -3.34 10.50 3.91
CA ILE A 251 -4.16 10.06 2.79
C ILE A 251 -3.41 9.00 2.00
N GLU A 252 -4.12 7.93 1.63
CA GLU A 252 -3.67 6.91 0.69
C GLU A 252 -4.53 6.99 -0.55
N ALA A 253 -3.93 7.22 -1.71
CA ALA A 253 -4.62 7.17 -2.99
C ALA A 253 -4.20 5.93 -3.78
N ARG A 254 -5.14 5.32 -4.46
CA ARG A 254 -5.02 4.06 -5.20
C ARG A 254 -5.25 4.30 -6.67
N LEU A 255 -4.28 3.92 -7.50
CA LEU A 255 -4.27 4.23 -8.93
C LEU A 255 -3.95 3.01 -9.76
N LEU A 256 -4.61 2.94 -10.92
CA LEU A 256 -4.18 2.13 -12.05
C LEU A 256 -3.25 2.99 -12.93
N ALA A 257 -2.11 2.45 -13.29
CA ALA A 257 -1.20 3.01 -14.29
C ALA A 257 -1.19 2.13 -15.53
N VAL A 258 -1.24 2.74 -16.70
CA VAL A 258 -1.28 2.08 -18.00
C VAL A 258 0.03 2.36 -18.72
N PHE A 259 0.66 1.30 -19.22
CA PHE A 259 1.89 1.34 -19.99
C PHE A 259 1.66 0.77 -21.37
N GLU A 260 2.19 1.42 -22.40
CA GLU A 260 2.29 0.81 -23.73
C GLU A 260 3.56 -0.04 -23.80
N VAL A 261 3.43 -1.24 -24.35
CA VAL A 261 4.56 -2.06 -24.74
C VAL A 261 4.64 -2.11 -26.25
N ASP A 262 5.85 -2.06 -26.76
CA ASP A 262 6.09 -2.24 -28.20
C ASP A 262 5.59 -3.64 -28.61
N ALA A 263 4.96 -3.71 -29.77
CA ALA A 263 4.38 -4.93 -30.30
C ALA A 263 5.46 -5.94 -30.74
#